data_6992929d04c37a95d80a76fe7dc7b82d
#
_entry.id   6992929d04c37a95d80a76fe7dc7b82d
#
_cell.length_a   1.000
_cell.length_b   1.000
_cell.length_c   1.000
_cell.angle_alpha   90.00
_cell.angle_beta   90.00
_cell.angle_gamma   90.00
#
_symmetry.space_group_name_H-M   'P 1'
#
loop_
_entity.id
_entity.type
_entity.pdbx_description
1 polymer ?
#
loop_
_entity_poly.entity_id
_entity_poly.type
_entity_poly.pdbx_seq_one_letter_code
_entity_poly.pdbx_strand_id
1 'polypeptide(L)'
;MKYYSTNHKAPQATLHEAVVRGLATDRGLYMPERIEKLPAEFFADIDKKPFNEIAKTVAKAFFGEDVEAKELDRIVDETLAFDCPVVSVTDSIYSLELFHGPTLAFKDVGARFMARLLQYFIRQEGCDEEVNVLVATSGDTGSAVANGFLGVEGIHVYVLYPKGKVSKIQESQFATLGQNITAIEVDGVFDDCQALVKSAFMDAELNAHMKLTSANSINVARFLPQAFYYFNAYARLKSDNLVVCVPSGNFGNITAGLFAHRMGLPVKRFIAANNANDIFYKYLQTGKYEPKPSKQTIANAMDVGDPSNFARIIDLYNGDHDTITKLISGATFTDQQIREAMKQCREANGYILDPHGACGYRALCEGLKEGEKGIFLETAHPAKFKDTVEQATGAPVEIPQRLAEFMKGEKQSVPMSKDFAAFKDYLMAK
;
A
#
# COMPACT_ATOMS: atom_id res chain seq x y z
N MET A 1 9.44 -11.07 18.39
CA MET A 1 8.28 -11.73 17.72
C MET A 1 8.80 -12.59 16.58
N LYS A 2 8.19 -13.77 16.32
CA LYS A 2 8.53 -14.61 15.16
C LYS A 2 7.55 -14.42 14.04
N TYR A 3 7.99 -14.73 12.83
CA TYR A 3 7.20 -14.62 11.60
C TYR A 3 7.20 -15.97 10.89
N TYR A 4 6.04 -16.44 10.49
CA TYR A 4 5.89 -17.67 9.70
C TYR A 4 5.46 -17.34 8.27
N SER A 5 5.60 -18.29 7.36
CA SER A 5 5.18 -18.17 5.97
C SER A 5 3.72 -18.60 5.78
N THR A 6 2.96 -17.90 4.94
CA THR A 6 1.62 -18.30 4.53
C THR A 6 1.57 -19.66 3.82
N ASN A 7 2.71 -20.16 3.30
CA ASN A 7 2.82 -21.50 2.72
C ASN A 7 3.18 -22.58 3.77
N HIS A 8 3.51 -22.17 5.00
CA HIS A 8 3.77 -23.05 6.17
C HIS A 8 4.89 -24.10 5.96
N LYS A 9 5.79 -23.91 5.01
CA LYS A 9 6.90 -24.83 4.70
C LYS A 9 8.28 -24.24 5.01
N ALA A 10 8.37 -22.92 5.13
CA ALA A 10 9.61 -22.24 5.51
C ALA A 10 9.80 -22.25 7.03
N PRO A 11 11.05 -22.20 7.52
CA PRO A 11 11.31 -22.00 8.94
C PRO A 11 10.78 -20.62 9.38
N GLN A 12 10.47 -20.47 10.67
CA GLN A 12 10.14 -19.17 11.23
C GLN A 12 11.34 -18.21 11.12
N ALA A 13 11.04 -16.94 10.86
CA ALA A 13 12.00 -15.86 10.75
C ALA A 13 11.87 -14.86 11.90
N THR A 14 12.93 -14.12 12.19
CA THR A 14 12.87 -12.90 13.01
C THR A 14 12.24 -11.76 12.21
N LEU A 15 11.86 -10.66 12.85
CA LEU A 15 11.44 -9.46 12.14
C LEU A 15 12.51 -8.97 11.15
N HIS A 16 13.76 -8.91 11.63
CA HIS A 16 14.91 -8.54 10.80
C HIS A 16 14.99 -9.38 9.52
N GLU A 17 14.99 -10.71 9.65
CA GLU A 17 15.02 -11.62 8.49
C GLU A 17 13.81 -11.43 7.57
N ALA A 18 12.61 -11.26 8.12
CA ALA A 18 11.39 -11.06 7.33
C ALA A 18 11.41 -9.75 6.53
N VAL A 19 11.95 -8.67 7.11
CA VAL A 19 12.08 -7.36 6.44
C VAL A 19 13.18 -7.39 5.38
N VAL A 20 14.35 -7.94 5.72
CA VAL A 20 15.51 -7.97 4.81
C VAL A 20 15.27 -8.92 3.63
N ARG A 21 14.63 -10.07 3.84
CA ARG A 21 14.30 -11.00 2.75
C ARG A 21 13.08 -10.61 1.94
N GLY A 22 12.08 -10.00 2.58
CA GLY A 22 10.81 -9.64 1.96
C GLY A 22 9.88 -10.83 1.70
N LEU A 23 10.39 -11.98 1.27
CA LEU A 23 9.66 -13.23 1.02
C LEU A 23 10.28 -14.38 1.80
N ALA A 24 9.45 -15.35 2.20
CA ALA A 24 9.92 -16.59 2.80
C ALA A 24 10.57 -17.51 1.76
N THR A 25 11.41 -18.43 2.20
CA THR A 25 12.16 -19.35 1.33
C THR A 25 11.27 -20.30 0.53
N ASP A 26 10.04 -20.53 1.00
CA ASP A 26 9.01 -21.30 0.30
C ASP A 26 8.10 -20.44 -0.61
N ARG A 27 8.46 -19.16 -0.82
CA ARG A 27 7.73 -18.15 -1.60
C ARG A 27 6.43 -17.67 -0.96
N GLY A 28 6.14 -18.06 0.28
CA GLY A 28 5.00 -17.52 1.03
C GLY A 28 5.30 -16.13 1.60
N LEU A 29 4.25 -15.44 2.00
CA LEU A 29 4.35 -14.14 2.65
C LEU A 29 4.56 -14.31 4.14
N TYR A 30 5.38 -13.47 4.73
CA TYR A 30 5.56 -13.47 6.18
C TYR A 30 4.33 -12.94 6.91
N MET A 31 3.96 -13.63 8.00
CA MET A 31 2.90 -13.30 8.95
C MET A 31 3.46 -13.31 10.36
N PRO A 32 3.08 -12.36 11.23
CA PRO A 32 3.47 -12.44 12.64
C PRO A 32 2.81 -13.65 13.30
N GLU A 33 3.54 -14.34 14.18
CA GLU A 33 3.04 -15.53 14.89
C GLU A 33 1.81 -15.26 15.75
N ARG A 34 1.61 -14.00 16.17
CA ARG A 34 0.46 -13.54 16.93
C ARG A 34 0.11 -12.10 16.59
N ILE A 35 -1.15 -11.79 16.80
CA ILE A 35 -1.67 -10.41 16.72
C ILE A 35 -2.20 -10.07 18.12
N GLU A 36 -1.53 -9.14 18.79
CA GLU A 36 -1.91 -8.71 20.14
C GLU A 36 -3.18 -7.86 20.12
N LYS A 37 -4.10 -8.14 21.04
CA LYS A 37 -5.25 -7.27 21.27
C LYS A 37 -4.80 -6.07 22.12
N LEU A 38 -5.17 -4.88 21.70
CA LEU A 38 -4.95 -3.68 22.49
C LEU A 38 -5.96 -3.60 23.64
N PRO A 39 -5.58 -3.01 24.77
CA PRO A 39 -6.44 -2.95 25.96
C PRO A 39 -7.64 -2.02 25.74
N ALA A 40 -8.75 -2.31 26.43
CA ALA A 40 -10.00 -1.54 26.31
C ALA A 40 -9.80 -0.05 26.65
N GLU A 41 -8.94 0.25 27.59
CA GLU A 41 -8.59 1.61 28.01
C GLU A 41 -7.98 2.42 26.87
N PHE A 42 -7.22 1.78 25.98
CA PHE A 42 -6.68 2.44 24.80
C PHE A 42 -7.79 2.98 23.89
N PHE A 43 -8.83 2.17 23.67
CA PHE A 43 -9.98 2.57 22.84
C PHE A 43 -10.89 3.59 23.54
N ALA A 44 -10.98 3.55 24.88
CA ALA A 44 -11.80 4.48 25.64
C ALA A 44 -11.33 5.93 25.44
N ASP A 45 -10.02 6.16 25.39
CA ASP A 45 -9.40 7.48 25.31
C ASP A 45 -8.72 7.79 23.96
N ILE A 46 -8.93 6.95 22.94
CA ILE A 46 -8.23 7.07 21.65
C ILE A 46 -8.52 8.40 20.93
N ASP A 47 -9.71 8.94 21.08
CA ASP A 47 -10.13 10.22 20.49
C ASP A 47 -9.39 11.43 21.06
N LYS A 48 -8.81 11.30 22.25
CA LYS A 48 -8.01 12.35 22.90
C LYS A 48 -6.55 12.33 22.48
N LYS A 49 -6.11 11.29 21.78
CA LYS A 49 -4.70 11.09 21.40
C LYS A 49 -4.39 11.67 20.01
N PRO A 50 -3.23 12.31 19.85
CA PRO A 50 -2.75 12.68 18.51
C PRO A 50 -2.38 11.42 17.72
N PHE A 51 -2.38 11.53 16.40
CA PHE A 51 -2.14 10.39 15.51
C PHE A 51 -0.82 9.65 15.79
N ASN A 52 0.26 10.39 16.04
CA ASN A 52 1.56 9.78 16.33
C ASN A 52 1.53 8.90 17.60
N GLU A 53 0.85 9.33 18.65
CA GLU A 53 0.73 8.55 19.90
C GLU A 53 -0.10 7.27 19.68
N ILE A 54 -1.16 7.37 18.89
CA ILE A 54 -1.94 6.21 18.47
C ILE A 54 -1.04 5.23 17.70
N ALA A 55 -0.30 5.72 16.73
CA ALA A 55 0.59 4.92 15.88
C ALA A 55 1.74 4.28 16.68
N LYS A 56 2.33 4.97 17.65
CA LYS A 56 3.36 4.41 18.53
C LYS A 56 2.84 3.22 19.34
N THR A 57 1.61 3.31 19.86
CA THR A 57 0.99 2.19 20.58
C THR A 57 0.79 0.97 19.66
N VAL A 58 0.30 1.19 18.44
CA VAL A 58 0.11 0.12 17.45
C VAL A 58 1.46 -0.45 16.99
N ALA A 59 2.45 0.41 16.71
CA ALA A 59 3.78 -0.02 16.30
C ALA A 59 4.47 -0.86 17.38
N LYS A 60 4.31 -0.51 18.65
CA LYS A 60 4.84 -1.30 19.77
C LYS A 60 4.29 -2.71 19.81
N ALA A 61 3.02 -2.90 19.48
CA ALA A 61 2.40 -4.25 19.43
C ALA A 61 3.00 -5.13 18.33
N PHE A 62 3.44 -4.56 17.21
CA PHE A 62 4.05 -5.33 16.11
C PHE A 62 5.57 -5.43 16.21
N PHE A 63 6.25 -4.37 16.62
CA PHE A 63 7.70 -4.22 16.47
C PHE A 63 8.46 -4.03 17.78
N GLY A 64 7.75 -3.82 18.91
CA GLY A 64 8.37 -3.45 20.18
C GLY A 64 9.23 -4.51 20.85
N GLU A 65 9.14 -5.78 20.43
CA GLU A 65 10.03 -6.84 20.89
C GLU A 65 11.37 -6.88 20.15
N ASP A 66 11.41 -6.32 18.93
CA ASP A 66 12.54 -6.46 18.00
C ASP A 66 13.28 -5.13 17.78
N VAL A 67 12.61 -3.99 18.11
CA VAL A 67 13.14 -2.64 17.91
C VAL A 67 13.16 -1.91 19.23
N GLU A 68 14.28 -1.28 19.55
CA GLU A 68 14.43 -0.46 20.77
C GLU A 68 13.35 0.64 20.81
N ALA A 69 12.72 0.82 21.96
CA ALA A 69 11.54 1.70 22.11
C ALA A 69 11.78 3.13 21.61
N LYS A 70 12.93 3.72 21.92
CA LYS A 70 13.29 5.08 21.49
C LYS A 70 13.45 5.17 19.96
N GLU A 71 14.04 4.15 19.34
CA GLU A 71 14.20 4.09 17.89
C GLU A 71 12.86 3.84 17.20
N LEU A 72 12.01 2.98 17.74
CA LEU A 72 10.67 2.74 17.21
C LEU A 72 9.83 4.01 17.22
N ASP A 73 9.86 4.77 18.33
CA ASP A 73 9.18 6.06 18.44
C ASP A 73 9.70 7.05 17.38
N ARG A 74 11.03 7.14 17.20
CA ARG A 74 11.64 7.97 16.16
C ARG A 74 11.18 7.56 14.75
N ILE A 75 11.17 6.24 14.47
CA ILE A 75 10.71 5.72 13.17
C ILE A 75 9.25 6.11 12.91
N VAL A 76 8.38 6.00 13.90
CA VAL A 76 6.97 6.41 13.78
C VAL A 76 6.85 7.92 13.55
N ASP A 77 7.51 8.75 14.36
CA ASP A 77 7.45 10.21 14.24
C ASP A 77 7.96 10.69 12.87
N GLU A 78 9.06 10.16 12.39
CA GLU A 78 9.58 10.49 11.06
C GLU A 78 8.67 9.97 9.93
N THR A 79 8.03 8.82 10.11
CA THR A 79 7.10 8.26 9.14
C THR A 79 5.87 9.16 9.00
N LEU A 80 5.29 9.58 10.12
CA LEU A 80 4.05 10.35 10.21
C LEU A 80 4.32 11.86 10.39
N ALA A 81 5.24 12.41 9.59
CA ALA A 81 5.47 13.86 9.53
C ALA A 81 4.33 14.62 8.81
N PHE A 82 3.22 13.97 8.56
CA PHE A 82 2.00 14.49 7.93
C PHE A 82 0.78 13.81 8.55
N ASP A 83 -0.38 14.43 8.44
CA ASP A 83 -1.64 13.91 8.97
C ASP A 83 -2.37 13.04 7.92
N CYS A 84 -3.31 12.23 8.40
CA CYS A 84 -4.30 11.49 7.62
C CYS A 84 -5.70 11.90 8.11
N PRO A 85 -6.20 13.08 7.70
CA PRO A 85 -7.43 13.63 8.23
C PRO A 85 -8.66 12.85 7.77
N VAL A 86 -9.69 12.90 8.61
CA VAL A 86 -11.04 12.43 8.28
C VAL A 86 -11.88 13.64 7.87
N VAL A 87 -12.39 13.63 6.67
CA VAL A 87 -13.18 14.71 6.08
C VAL A 87 -14.61 14.23 5.83
N SER A 88 -15.60 15.00 6.28
CA SER A 88 -17.01 14.71 5.99
C SER A 88 -17.31 14.99 4.52
N VAL A 89 -17.91 14.02 3.84
CA VAL A 89 -18.38 14.15 2.45
C VAL A 89 -19.90 14.28 2.42
N THR A 90 -20.59 13.46 3.22
CA THR A 90 -22.02 13.55 3.49
C THR A 90 -22.26 13.41 5.00
N ASP A 91 -23.50 13.42 5.44
CA ASP A 91 -23.83 13.22 6.86
C ASP A 91 -23.40 11.85 7.41
N SER A 92 -23.27 10.84 6.53
CA SER A 92 -22.94 9.46 6.91
C SER A 92 -21.69 8.91 6.24
N ILE A 93 -21.13 9.61 5.26
CA ILE A 93 -19.93 9.16 4.50
C ILE A 93 -18.78 10.13 4.72
N TYR A 94 -17.63 9.57 5.08
CA TYR A 94 -16.40 10.29 5.36
C TYR A 94 -15.28 9.79 4.44
N SER A 95 -14.36 10.69 4.11
CA SER A 95 -13.09 10.38 3.44
C SER A 95 -11.96 10.32 4.45
N LEU A 96 -11.19 9.24 4.45
CA LEU A 96 -9.87 9.20 5.09
C LEU A 96 -8.84 9.62 4.04
N GLU A 97 -8.39 10.87 4.12
CA GLU A 97 -7.45 11.41 3.17
C GLU A 97 -6.01 10.95 3.48
N LEU A 98 -5.49 10.03 2.68
CA LEU A 98 -4.18 9.42 2.84
C LEU A 98 -3.10 10.02 1.92
N PHE A 99 -3.39 11.17 1.32
CA PHE A 99 -2.58 11.79 0.28
C PHE A 99 -1.83 13.06 0.74
N HIS A 100 -1.64 13.26 2.03
CA HIS A 100 -0.93 14.44 2.57
C HIS A 100 0.57 14.21 2.76
N GLY A 101 1.06 13.00 2.48
CA GLY A 101 2.48 12.67 2.51
C GLY A 101 3.28 13.21 1.32
N PRO A 102 4.60 12.93 1.27
CA PRO A 102 5.51 13.51 0.27
C PRO A 102 5.12 13.23 -1.17
N THR A 103 4.56 12.06 -1.47
CA THR A 103 4.19 11.67 -2.84
C THR A 103 2.70 11.72 -3.14
N LEU A 104 1.92 12.22 -2.19
CA LEU A 104 0.47 12.39 -2.32
C LEU A 104 -0.26 11.07 -2.56
N ALA A 105 0.17 10.00 -1.88
CA ALA A 105 -0.47 8.68 -1.89
C ALA A 105 -0.35 7.98 -0.53
N PHE A 106 -1.29 7.09 -0.23
CA PHE A 106 -1.32 6.34 1.04
C PHE A 106 -0.06 5.50 1.28
N LYS A 107 0.62 5.15 0.23
CA LYS A 107 1.81 4.30 0.24
C LYS A 107 3.02 4.97 0.92
N ASP A 108 2.98 6.27 1.12
CA ASP A 108 4.00 7.01 1.85
C ASP A 108 4.20 6.47 3.27
N VAL A 109 3.14 6.10 3.98
CA VAL A 109 3.22 5.56 5.34
C VAL A 109 4.08 4.29 5.37
N GLY A 110 3.73 3.29 4.56
CA GLY A 110 4.45 2.03 4.55
C GLY A 110 5.88 2.15 3.98
N ALA A 111 6.08 2.98 2.95
CA ALA A 111 7.40 3.16 2.34
C ALA A 111 8.37 3.88 3.28
N ARG A 112 7.94 4.95 3.92
CA ARG A 112 8.75 5.71 4.88
C ARG A 112 9.09 4.88 6.12
N PHE A 113 8.13 4.13 6.64
CA PHE A 113 8.35 3.23 7.78
C PHE A 113 9.37 2.14 7.43
N MET A 114 9.19 1.45 6.30
CA MET A 114 10.11 0.40 5.87
C MET A 114 11.52 0.93 5.67
N ALA A 115 11.68 2.10 5.05
CA ALA A 115 13.00 2.68 4.80
C ALA A 115 13.79 2.90 6.11
N ARG A 116 13.12 3.41 7.13
CA ARG A 116 13.72 3.69 8.45
C ARG A 116 13.99 2.42 9.24
N LEU A 117 13.08 1.47 9.18
CA LEU A 117 13.25 0.18 9.85
C LEU A 117 14.38 -0.63 9.21
N LEU A 118 14.46 -0.66 7.88
CA LEU A 118 15.53 -1.34 7.17
C LEU A 118 16.90 -0.68 7.47
N GLN A 119 16.98 0.65 7.49
CA GLN A 119 18.20 1.36 7.87
C GLN A 119 18.63 1.05 9.32
N TYR A 120 17.66 0.96 10.24
CA TYR A 120 17.95 0.56 11.62
C TYR A 120 18.61 -0.81 11.68
N PHE A 121 18.09 -1.80 10.96
CA PHE A 121 18.68 -3.14 10.93
C PHE A 121 20.05 -3.17 10.25
N ILE A 122 20.25 -2.46 9.15
CA ILE A 122 21.55 -2.36 8.47
C ILE A 122 22.62 -1.80 9.42
N ARG A 123 22.27 -0.74 10.18
CA ARG A 123 23.19 -0.15 11.15
C ARG A 123 23.53 -1.10 12.29
N GLN A 124 22.58 -1.93 12.74
CA GLN A 124 22.82 -2.94 13.78
C GLN A 124 23.76 -4.07 13.29
N GLU A 125 23.65 -4.48 12.04
CA GLU A 125 24.52 -5.51 11.46
C GLU A 125 25.95 -5.04 11.33
N GLY A 126 26.21 -3.73 11.24
CA GLY A 126 27.55 -3.17 10.98
C GLY A 126 28.14 -3.68 9.68
N CYS A 127 27.29 -4.03 8.72
CA CYS A 127 27.67 -4.58 7.43
C CYS A 127 27.87 -3.45 6.42
N ASP A 128 29.02 -3.43 5.73
CA ASP A 128 29.32 -2.48 4.66
C ASP A 128 28.60 -2.84 3.34
N GLU A 129 27.84 -3.92 3.33
CA GLU A 129 27.15 -4.43 2.15
C GLU A 129 25.86 -3.70 1.87
N GLU A 130 25.75 -3.11 0.69
CA GLU A 130 24.56 -2.36 0.26
C GLU A 130 23.36 -3.28 0.06
N VAL A 131 22.20 -2.88 0.59
CA VAL A 131 20.93 -3.58 0.35
C VAL A 131 20.25 -3.00 -0.89
N ASN A 132 19.95 -3.85 -1.84
CA ASN A 132 19.34 -3.49 -3.10
C ASN A 132 17.83 -3.77 -3.07
N VAL A 133 17.04 -2.72 -3.08
CA VAL A 133 15.58 -2.77 -3.04
C VAL A 133 15.03 -2.83 -4.46
N LEU A 134 14.34 -3.90 -4.82
CA LEU A 134 13.63 -4.02 -6.08
C LEU A 134 12.13 -3.72 -5.86
N VAL A 135 11.57 -2.88 -6.69
CA VAL A 135 10.15 -2.55 -6.68
C VAL A 135 9.57 -2.48 -8.07
N ALA A 136 8.55 -3.29 -8.36
CA ALA A 136 7.71 -3.14 -9.55
C ALA A 136 6.56 -2.19 -9.24
N THR A 137 6.25 -1.27 -10.17
CA THR A 137 5.23 -0.25 -9.93
C THR A 137 4.36 0.02 -11.15
N SER A 138 3.09 0.34 -10.89
CA SER A 138 2.16 0.98 -11.83
C SER A 138 2.07 2.50 -11.63
N GLY A 139 2.91 3.07 -10.73
CA GLY A 139 3.00 4.51 -10.46
C GLY A 139 3.23 4.83 -8.98
N ASP A 140 2.19 4.80 -8.15
CA ASP A 140 2.24 5.28 -6.75
C ASP A 140 3.18 4.50 -5.84
N THR A 141 3.30 3.20 -6.01
CA THR A 141 4.23 2.39 -5.21
C THR A 141 5.67 2.83 -5.46
N GLY A 142 6.07 2.97 -6.72
CA GLY A 142 7.40 3.43 -7.10
C GLY A 142 7.69 4.85 -6.59
N SER A 143 6.70 5.74 -6.71
CA SER A 143 6.80 7.11 -6.19
C SER A 143 7.07 7.11 -4.68
N ALA A 144 6.27 6.39 -3.91
CA ALA A 144 6.39 6.34 -2.45
C ALA A 144 7.69 5.68 -1.99
N VAL A 145 8.09 4.56 -2.63
CA VAL A 145 9.33 3.86 -2.32
C VAL A 145 10.54 4.72 -2.65
N ALA A 146 10.61 5.26 -3.87
CA ALA A 146 11.73 6.10 -4.27
C ALA A 146 11.92 7.30 -3.33
N ASN A 147 10.84 8.00 -2.97
CA ASN A 147 10.92 9.13 -2.05
C ASN A 147 11.18 8.71 -0.59
N GLY A 148 10.60 7.61 -0.13
CA GLY A 148 10.82 7.09 1.23
C GLY A 148 12.24 6.65 1.49
N PHE A 149 12.93 6.14 0.46
CA PHE A 149 14.30 5.64 0.52
C PHE A 149 15.36 6.61 -0.02
N LEU A 150 14.95 7.77 -0.56
CA LEU A 150 15.89 8.74 -1.12
C LEU A 150 16.91 9.20 -0.09
N GLY A 151 18.20 9.03 -0.41
CA GLY A 151 19.31 9.42 0.45
C GLY A 151 19.51 8.54 1.69
N VAL A 152 18.83 7.39 1.78
CA VAL A 152 19.03 6.43 2.88
C VAL A 152 20.34 5.68 2.65
N GLU A 153 21.27 5.85 3.57
CA GLU A 153 22.59 5.24 3.52
C GLU A 153 22.54 3.71 3.57
N GLY A 154 23.35 3.04 2.77
CA GLY A 154 23.43 1.59 2.68
C GLY A 154 22.31 0.92 1.89
N ILE A 155 21.48 1.72 1.20
CA ILE A 155 20.36 1.20 0.41
C ILE A 155 20.38 1.79 -1.00
N HIS A 156 20.26 0.95 -2.02
CA HIS A 156 19.98 1.35 -3.40
C HIS A 156 18.60 0.85 -3.82
N VAL A 157 17.85 1.64 -4.57
CA VAL A 157 16.49 1.29 -5.02
C VAL A 157 16.41 1.25 -6.53
N TYR A 158 15.92 0.14 -7.07
CA TYR A 158 15.59 -0.04 -8.48
C TYR A 158 14.07 -0.07 -8.65
N VAL A 159 13.54 0.95 -9.34
CA VAL A 159 12.09 1.12 -9.61
C VAL A 159 11.81 0.66 -11.04
N LEU A 160 11.20 -0.51 -11.20
CA LEU A 160 10.81 -1.05 -12.50
C LEU A 160 9.38 -0.62 -12.83
N TYR A 161 9.18 0.01 -13.97
CA TYR A 161 7.88 0.48 -14.41
C TYR A 161 7.65 0.27 -15.90
N PRO A 162 6.40 0.05 -16.34
CA PRO A 162 6.09 -0.22 -17.74
C PRO A 162 6.10 1.06 -18.56
N LYS A 163 6.85 1.05 -19.65
CA LYS A 163 7.01 2.18 -20.57
C LYS A 163 5.68 2.71 -21.09
N GLY A 164 5.44 4.01 -20.89
CA GLY A 164 4.24 4.69 -21.38
C GLY A 164 2.91 4.25 -20.74
N LYS A 165 2.95 3.48 -19.63
CA LYS A 165 1.76 3.00 -18.91
C LYS A 165 1.55 3.67 -17.56
N VAL A 166 2.48 4.51 -17.13
CA VAL A 166 2.43 5.32 -15.91
C VAL A 166 2.16 6.77 -16.31
N SER A 167 1.36 7.51 -15.54
CA SER A 167 1.14 8.92 -15.84
C SER A 167 2.45 9.71 -15.76
N LYS A 168 2.58 10.77 -16.56
CA LYS A 168 3.77 11.63 -16.54
C LYS A 168 4.04 12.23 -15.15
N ILE A 169 2.97 12.50 -14.41
CA ILE A 169 3.06 13.03 -13.05
C ILE A 169 3.64 11.99 -12.11
N GLN A 170 3.12 10.76 -12.14
CA GLN A 170 3.66 9.67 -11.32
C GLN A 170 5.11 9.34 -11.70
N GLU A 171 5.42 9.26 -12.99
CA GLU A 171 6.79 9.01 -13.48
C GLU A 171 7.78 10.05 -12.95
N SER A 172 7.41 11.32 -12.95
CA SER A 172 8.26 12.39 -12.45
C SER A 172 8.65 12.24 -10.97
N GLN A 173 7.82 11.55 -10.17
CA GLN A 173 8.06 11.36 -8.75
C GLN A 173 9.16 10.33 -8.42
N PHE A 174 9.58 9.50 -9.37
CA PHE A 174 10.66 8.53 -9.17
C PHE A 174 11.73 8.56 -10.26
N ALA A 175 11.42 8.99 -11.46
CA ALA A 175 12.37 9.00 -12.57
C ALA A 175 13.26 10.25 -12.64
N THR A 176 13.09 11.20 -11.72
CA THR A 176 13.86 12.47 -11.70
C THR A 176 14.79 12.59 -10.49
N LEU A 177 14.81 11.60 -9.60
CA LEU A 177 15.46 11.71 -8.29
C LEU A 177 16.97 11.48 -8.34
N GLY A 178 17.44 10.49 -9.09
CA GLY A 178 18.85 10.11 -9.08
C GLY A 178 19.33 9.64 -7.70
N GLN A 179 20.58 9.93 -7.33
CA GLN A 179 21.24 9.49 -6.10
C GLN A 179 21.20 7.96 -5.97
N ASN A 180 20.66 7.44 -4.87
CA ASN A 180 20.50 6.00 -4.63
C ASN A 180 19.21 5.42 -5.27
N ILE A 181 18.58 6.14 -6.19
CA ILE A 181 17.36 5.69 -6.90
C ILE A 181 17.65 5.53 -8.37
N THR A 182 17.39 4.34 -8.91
CA THR A 182 17.47 4.05 -10.34
C THR A 182 16.10 3.66 -10.89
N ALA A 183 15.57 4.46 -11.79
CA ALA A 183 14.33 4.15 -12.51
C ALA A 183 14.65 3.29 -13.74
N ILE A 184 13.96 2.16 -13.89
CA ILE A 184 14.11 1.21 -14.98
C ILE A 184 12.82 1.16 -15.79
N GLU A 185 12.89 1.67 -17.01
CA GLU A 185 11.76 1.71 -17.94
C GLU A 185 11.69 0.45 -18.77
N VAL A 186 10.75 -0.44 -18.43
CA VAL A 186 10.60 -1.76 -19.05
C VAL A 186 9.71 -1.68 -20.28
N ASP A 187 10.18 -2.21 -21.40
CA ASP A 187 9.37 -2.35 -22.62
C ASP A 187 8.39 -3.52 -22.48
N GLY A 188 7.31 -3.29 -21.75
CA GLY A 188 6.33 -4.30 -21.38
C GLY A 188 5.13 -3.71 -20.62
N VAL A 189 4.48 -4.57 -19.86
CA VAL A 189 3.37 -4.22 -18.97
C VAL A 189 3.77 -4.39 -17.49
N PHE A 190 2.91 -4.01 -16.56
CA PHE A 190 3.20 -4.12 -15.12
C PHE A 190 3.54 -5.56 -14.69
N ASP A 191 2.83 -6.54 -15.24
CA ASP A 191 3.09 -7.97 -14.96
C ASP A 191 4.50 -8.40 -15.40
N ASP A 192 5.04 -7.83 -16.50
CA ASP A 192 6.43 -8.07 -16.92
C ASP A 192 7.43 -7.49 -15.89
N CYS A 193 7.16 -6.29 -15.35
CA CYS A 193 7.98 -5.72 -14.29
C CYS A 193 7.98 -6.59 -13.03
N GLN A 194 6.82 -7.11 -12.63
CA GLN A 194 6.71 -8.03 -11.50
C GLN A 194 7.44 -9.35 -11.77
N ALA A 195 7.36 -9.88 -12.99
CA ALA A 195 8.06 -11.09 -13.37
C ALA A 195 9.58 -10.94 -13.30
N LEU A 196 10.14 -9.80 -13.74
CA LEU A 196 11.56 -9.49 -13.61
C LEU A 196 12.00 -9.46 -12.14
N VAL A 197 11.25 -8.80 -11.28
CA VAL A 197 11.54 -8.75 -9.83
C VAL A 197 11.49 -10.14 -9.21
N LYS A 198 10.44 -10.91 -9.48
CA LYS A 198 10.31 -12.30 -8.99
C LYS A 198 11.45 -13.18 -9.47
N SER A 199 11.86 -13.06 -10.74
CA SER A 199 12.98 -13.83 -11.30
C SER A 199 14.30 -13.48 -10.63
N ALA A 200 14.53 -12.20 -10.31
CA ALA A 200 15.72 -11.77 -9.57
C ALA A 200 15.79 -12.42 -8.18
N PHE A 201 14.70 -12.49 -7.45
CA PHE A 201 14.65 -13.17 -6.15
C PHE A 201 14.88 -14.69 -6.23
N MET A 202 14.63 -15.29 -7.39
CA MET A 202 14.79 -16.73 -7.62
C MET A 202 16.16 -17.11 -8.21
N ASP A 203 16.94 -16.13 -8.68
CA ASP A 203 18.22 -16.37 -9.30
C ASP A 203 19.33 -16.49 -8.24
N ALA A 204 19.88 -17.70 -8.09
CA ALA A 204 20.88 -18.01 -7.05
C ALA A 204 22.20 -17.24 -7.24
N GLU A 205 22.63 -17.01 -8.49
CA GLU A 205 23.85 -16.29 -8.81
C GLU A 205 23.72 -14.81 -8.46
N LEU A 206 22.59 -14.19 -8.81
CA LEU A 206 22.31 -12.80 -8.48
C LEU A 206 22.20 -12.59 -6.96
N ASN A 207 21.53 -13.50 -6.24
CA ASN A 207 21.41 -13.42 -4.78
C ASN A 207 22.74 -13.71 -4.04
N ALA A 208 23.70 -14.39 -4.69
CA ALA A 208 25.05 -14.50 -4.18
C ALA A 208 25.92 -13.26 -4.47
N HIS A 209 25.57 -12.49 -5.51
CA HIS A 209 26.29 -11.29 -5.92
C HIS A 209 25.85 -10.04 -5.14
N MET A 210 24.53 -9.89 -4.86
CA MET A 210 23.99 -8.72 -4.17
C MET A 210 22.85 -9.07 -3.23
N LYS A 211 22.76 -8.31 -2.15
CA LYS A 211 21.69 -8.46 -1.15
C LYS A 211 20.39 -7.82 -1.66
N LEU A 212 19.39 -8.65 -1.96
CA LEU A 212 18.13 -8.20 -2.54
C LEU A 212 16.99 -8.20 -1.52
N THR A 213 16.14 -7.18 -1.56
CA THR A 213 14.85 -7.15 -0.86
C THR A 213 13.77 -6.50 -1.73
N SER A 214 12.50 -6.75 -1.38
CA SER A 214 11.35 -6.14 -2.06
C SER A 214 10.71 -5.06 -1.21
N ALA A 215 10.41 -3.93 -1.80
CA ALA A 215 9.60 -2.89 -1.18
C ALA A 215 8.13 -2.88 -1.64
N ASN A 216 7.64 -3.93 -2.26
CA ASN A 216 6.21 -4.11 -2.54
C ASN A 216 5.44 -4.51 -1.26
N SER A 217 4.11 -4.53 -1.31
CA SER A 217 3.24 -4.85 -0.16
C SER A 217 3.36 -6.28 0.37
N ILE A 218 4.13 -7.13 -0.30
CA ILE A 218 4.52 -8.45 0.20
C ILE A 218 5.41 -8.36 1.43
N ASN A 219 6.20 -7.30 1.58
CA ASN A 219 7.06 -7.08 2.75
C ASN A 219 6.26 -6.64 3.98
N VAL A 220 6.49 -7.27 5.13
CA VAL A 220 5.79 -6.98 6.39
C VAL A 220 5.97 -5.52 6.84
N ALA A 221 7.13 -4.93 6.61
CA ALA A 221 7.40 -3.53 6.94
C ALA A 221 6.61 -2.53 6.08
N ARG A 222 6.04 -2.98 4.95
CA ARG A 222 5.22 -2.16 4.07
C ARG A 222 3.74 -2.17 4.42
N PHE A 223 3.16 -3.33 4.78
CA PHE A 223 1.72 -3.39 5.02
C PHE A 223 1.34 -3.16 6.49
N LEU A 224 2.11 -3.67 7.47
CA LEU A 224 1.76 -3.53 8.89
C LEU A 224 1.58 -2.08 9.34
N PRO A 225 2.46 -1.11 8.97
CA PRO A 225 2.28 0.29 9.37
C PRO A 225 1.01 0.94 8.83
N GLN A 226 0.41 0.40 7.80
CA GLN A 226 -0.86 0.89 7.28
C GLN A 226 -2.02 0.70 8.28
N ALA A 227 -1.87 -0.16 9.28
CA ALA A 227 -2.82 -0.25 10.38
C ALA A 227 -2.98 1.08 11.12
N PHE A 228 -1.95 1.91 11.20
CA PHE A 228 -1.94 3.16 11.96
C PHE A 228 -3.10 4.09 11.59
N TYR A 229 -3.35 4.31 10.31
CA TYR A 229 -4.38 5.25 9.89
C TYR A 229 -5.81 4.71 10.08
N TYR A 230 -6.02 3.40 10.19
CA TYR A 230 -7.33 2.83 10.55
C TYR A 230 -7.69 3.17 12.01
N PHE A 231 -6.71 3.06 12.92
CA PHE A 231 -6.90 3.48 14.31
C PHE A 231 -7.16 4.98 14.41
N ASN A 232 -6.44 5.79 13.63
CA ASN A 232 -6.68 7.24 13.57
C ASN A 232 -8.08 7.56 13.04
N ALA A 233 -8.54 6.88 12.00
CA ALA A 233 -9.88 7.06 11.46
C ALA A 233 -10.96 6.78 12.51
N TYR A 234 -10.84 5.67 13.23
CA TYR A 234 -11.74 5.33 14.32
C TYR A 234 -11.69 6.39 15.44
N ALA A 235 -10.50 6.84 15.82
CA ALA A 235 -10.32 7.87 16.86
C ALA A 235 -11.08 9.17 16.53
N ARG A 236 -11.12 9.56 15.24
CA ARG A 236 -11.81 10.79 14.80
C ARG A 236 -13.32 10.63 14.69
N LEU A 237 -13.81 9.44 14.36
CA LEU A 237 -15.25 9.18 14.20
C LEU A 237 -15.89 8.58 15.44
N LYS A 238 -15.19 7.75 16.18
CA LYS A 238 -15.61 7.03 17.41
C LYS A 238 -17.03 6.51 17.32
N SER A 239 -17.29 5.72 16.28
CA SER A 239 -18.61 5.17 15.98
C SER A 239 -18.63 3.66 16.13
N ASP A 240 -19.61 3.13 16.85
CA ASP A 240 -19.81 1.68 17.03
C ASP A 240 -20.35 0.98 15.75
N ASN A 241 -20.85 1.76 14.80
CA ASN A 241 -21.39 1.28 13.53
C ASN A 241 -20.50 1.68 12.34
N LEU A 242 -19.18 1.67 12.52
CA LEU A 242 -18.25 2.08 11.49
C LEU A 242 -18.10 1.00 10.41
N VAL A 243 -18.32 1.39 9.16
CA VAL A 243 -18.04 0.60 7.95
C VAL A 243 -16.84 1.22 7.24
N VAL A 244 -15.80 0.42 7.01
CA VAL A 244 -14.59 0.88 6.32
C VAL A 244 -14.57 0.34 4.90
N CYS A 245 -14.55 1.22 3.91
CA CYS A 245 -14.45 0.86 2.51
C CYS A 245 -13.03 1.11 2.00
N VAL A 246 -12.42 0.08 1.42
CA VAL A 246 -11.02 0.11 1.00
C VAL A 246 -10.92 -0.16 -0.49
N PRO A 247 -10.55 0.85 -1.30
CA PRO A 247 -10.13 0.63 -2.67
C PRO A 247 -8.87 -0.24 -2.67
N SER A 248 -8.94 -1.43 -3.24
CA SER A 248 -7.89 -2.44 -3.10
C SER A 248 -7.46 -3.01 -4.43
N GLY A 249 -6.14 -2.99 -4.70
CA GLY A 249 -5.53 -3.67 -5.84
C GLY A 249 -4.78 -4.91 -5.38
N ASN A 250 -3.66 -4.74 -4.69
CA ASN A 250 -2.86 -5.85 -4.14
C ASN A 250 -3.26 -6.28 -2.72
N PHE A 251 -4.26 -5.65 -2.16
CA PHE A 251 -4.90 -5.96 -0.87
C PHE A 251 -4.01 -5.80 0.37
N GLY A 252 -2.85 -5.17 0.26
CA GLY A 252 -2.01 -4.85 1.41
C GLY A 252 -2.70 -3.88 2.39
N ASN A 253 -3.37 -2.85 1.86
CA ASN A 253 -4.06 -1.84 2.66
C ASN A 253 -5.25 -2.41 3.45
N ILE A 254 -6.11 -3.20 2.83
CA ILE A 254 -7.24 -3.82 3.56
C ILE A 254 -6.74 -4.88 4.54
N THR A 255 -5.69 -5.64 4.20
CA THR A 255 -5.07 -6.60 5.12
C THR A 255 -4.62 -5.91 6.41
N ALA A 256 -3.99 -4.74 6.33
CA ALA A 256 -3.64 -3.95 7.51
C ALA A 256 -4.87 -3.55 8.34
N GLY A 257 -5.98 -3.21 7.70
CA GLY A 257 -7.26 -2.95 8.37
C GLY A 257 -7.82 -4.17 9.08
N LEU A 258 -7.70 -5.36 8.47
CA LEU A 258 -8.11 -6.62 9.08
C LEU A 258 -7.23 -6.98 10.29
N PHE A 259 -5.94 -6.69 10.24
CA PHE A 259 -5.04 -6.79 11.40
C PHE A 259 -5.47 -5.85 12.51
N ALA A 260 -5.76 -4.58 12.19
CA ALA A 260 -6.29 -3.63 13.16
C ALA A 260 -7.58 -4.13 13.83
N HIS A 261 -8.49 -4.71 13.05
CA HIS A 261 -9.71 -5.34 13.57
C HIS A 261 -9.38 -6.51 14.52
N ARG A 262 -8.43 -7.36 14.18
CA ARG A 262 -7.95 -8.45 15.07
C ARG A 262 -7.29 -7.91 16.35
N MET A 263 -6.71 -6.72 16.32
CA MET A 263 -6.17 -6.02 17.49
C MET A 263 -7.26 -5.40 18.38
N GLY A 264 -8.53 -5.48 17.99
CA GLY A 264 -9.67 -4.98 18.74
C GLY A 264 -10.27 -3.68 18.22
N LEU A 265 -9.82 -3.16 17.05
CA LEU A 265 -10.41 -1.97 16.45
C LEU A 265 -11.91 -2.17 16.16
N PRO A 266 -12.80 -1.34 16.72
CA PRO A 266 -14.24 -1.53 16.58
C PRO A 266 -14.76 -1.12 15.20
N VAL A 267 -14.45 -1.93 14.18
CA VAL A 267 -15.01 -1.82 12.83
C VAL A 267 -16.10 -2.87 12.69
N LYS A 268 -17.29 -2.45 12.29
CA LYS A 268 -18.43 -3.36 12.12
C LYS A 268 -18.24 -4.32 10.96
N ARG A 269 -17.78 -3.80 9.82
CA ARG A 269 -17.49 -4.56 8.60
C ARG A 269 -16.62 -3.75 7.64
N PHE A 270 -16.06 -4.45 6.66
CA PHE A 270 -15.29 -3.87 5.58
C PHE A 270 -16.01 -4.02 4.23
N ILE A 271 -15.74 -3.12 3.32
CA ILE A 271 -16.09 -3.24 1.90
C ILE A 271 -14.78 -3.19 1.10
N ALA A 272 -14.48 -4.25 0.36
CA ALA A 272 -13.40 -4.22 -0.62
C ALA A 272 -13.93 -3.67 -1.95
N ALA A 273 -13.52 -2.46 -2.31
CA ALA A 273 -13.94 -1.84 -3.56
C ALA A 273 -12.88 -2.09 -4.65
N ASN A 274 -13.33 -2.63 -5.78
CA ASN A 274 -12.49 -2.94 -6.94
C ASN A 274 -12.94 -2.16 -8.17
N ASN A 275 -12.02 -2.01 -9.13
CA ASN A 275 -12.33 -1.66 -10.50
C ASN A 275 -12.78 -2.92 -11.27
N ALA A 276 -12.64 -2.95 -12.60
CA ALA A 276 -13.01 -4.10 -13.44
C ALA A 276 -12.14 -5.36 -13.19
N ASN A 277 -11.10 -5.26 -12.36
CA ASN A 277 -10.30 -6.39 -11.89
C ASN A 277 -10.96 -6.97 -10.63
N ASP A 278 -11.91 -7.84 -10.85
CA ASP A 278 -12.92 -8.30 -9.90
C ASP A 278 -12.61 -9.66 -9.24
N ILE A 279 -11.34 -10.06 -9.18
CA ILE A 279 -10.91 -11.37 -8.71
C ILE A 279 -11.39 -11.65 -7.27
N PHE A 280 -11.14 -10.70 -6.37
CA PHE A 280 -11.55 -10.84 -4.97
C PHE A 280 -13.08 -10.76 -4.81
N TYR A 281 -13.73 -9.87 -5.54
CA TYR A 281 -15.19 -9.78 -5.55
C TYR A 281 -15.83 -11.14 -5.93
N LYS A 282 -15.34 -11.78 -6.98
CA LYS A 282 -15.81 -13.11 -7.39
C LYS A 282 -15.50 -14.18 -6.35
N TYR A 283 -14.33 -14.13 -5.72
CA TYR A 283 -14.02 -15.02 -4.62
C TYR A 283 -15.06 -14.89 -3.47
N LEU A 284 -15.42 -13.67 -3.09
CA LEU A 284 -16.44 -13.47 -2.06
C LEU A 284 -17.81 -14.08 -2.46
N GLN A 285 -18.16 -14.06 -3.73
CA GLN A 285 -19.41 -14.61 -4.24
C GLN A 285 -19.40 -16.14 -4.35
N THR A 286 -18.27 -16.74 -4.69
CA THR A 286 -18.19 -18.14 -5.14
C THR A 286 -17.34 -19.04 -4.22
N GLY A 287 -16.51 -18.48 -3.37
CA GLY A 287 -15.49 -19.21 -2.61
C GLY A 287 -14.30 -19.70 -3.45
N LYS A 288 -14.27 -19.36 -4.76
CA LYS A 288 -13.19 -19.77 -5.67
C LYS A 288 -12.29 -18.60 -6.01
N TYR A 289 -11.01 -18.77 -5.80
CA TYR A 289 -10.00 -17.79 -6.19
C TYR A 289 -9.44 -18.15 -7.57
N GLU A 290 -9.71 -17.32 -8.55
CA GLU A 290 -9.34 -17.53 -9.96
C GLU A 290 -8.61 -16.30 -10.49
N PRO A 291 -7.27 -16.22 -10.35
CA PRO A 291 -6.46 -15.15 -10.92
C PRO A 291 -6.64 -15.04 -12.43
N LYS A 292 -6.59 -13.84 -12.95
CA LYS A 292 -6.73 -13.51 -14.38
C LYS A 292 -5.74 -12.44 -14.78
N PRO A 293 -5.37 -12.33 -16.05
CA PRO A 293 -4.62 -11.17 -16.54
C PRO A 293 -5.33 -9.87 -16.17
N SER A 294 -4.58 -8.88 -15.69
CA SER A 294 -5.13 -7.58 -15.33
C SER A 294 -5.67 -6.83 -16.53
N LYS A 295 -6.75 -6.08 -16.30
CA LYS A 295 -7.34 -5.16 -17.28
C LYS A 295 -6.92 -3.74 -16.93
N GLN A 296 -6.52 -2.96 -17.93
CA GLN A 296 -6.20 -1.55 -17.75
C GLN A 296 -7.47 -0.74 -17.49
N THR A 297 -7.45 0.09 -16.45
CA THR A 297 -8.55 0.98 -16.05
C THR A 297 -8.05 2.39 -15.71
N ILE A 298 -8.97 3.31 -15.49
CA ILE A 298 -8.65 4.67 -15.02
C ILE A 298 -8.19 4.70 -13.56
N ALA A 299 -8.48 3.65 -12.77
CA ALA A 299 -8.02 3.47 -11.40
C ALA A 299 -6.84 2.47 -11.40
N ASN A 300 -5.74 2.86 -12.05
CA ASN A 300 -4.66 1.97 -12.46
C ASN A 300 -3.91 1.26 -11.33
N ALA A 301 -3.87 1.83 -10.12
CA ALA A 301 -3.23 1.18 -8.97
C ALA A 301 -3.98 -0.09 -8.49
N MET A 302 -5.21 -0.29 -8.97
CA MET A 302 -6.02 -1.49 -8.74
C MET A 302 -6.05 -2.45 -9.95
N ASP A 303 -5.25 -2.22 -10.98
CA ASP A 303 -5.11 -3.10 -12.15
C ASP A 303 -4.25 -4.31 -11.78
N VAL A 304 -4.80 -5.18 -10.95
CA VAL A 304 -4.14 -6.37 -10.39
C VAL A 304 -5.02 -7.59 -10.63
N GLY A 305 -4.48 -8.57 -11.35
CA GLY A 305 -5.18 -9.82 -11.69
C GLY A 305 -4.91 -10.97 -10.71
N ASP A 306 -3.88 -10.83 -9.87
CA ASP A 306 -3.48 -11.81 -8.84
C ASP A 306 -3.01 -11.08 -7.58
N PRO A 307 -3.94 -10.64 -6.71
CA PRO A 307 -3.60 -9.91 -5.50
C PRO A 307 -2.72 -10.72 -4.54
N SER A 308 -1.46 -10.32 -4.35
CA SER A 308 -0.49 -11.06 -3.53
C SER A 308 -0.95 -11.23 -2.07
N ASN A 309 -1.60 -10.21 -1.49
CA ASN A 309 -2.06 -10.27 -0.10
C ASN A 309 -3.34 -11.10 0.10
N PHE A 310 -3.93 -11.66 -0.95
CA PHE A 310 -4.98 -12.65 -0.81
C PHE A 310 -4.53 -13.81 0.08
N ALA A 311 -3.29 -14.28 -0.07
CA ALA A 311 -2.71 -15.32 0.76
C ALA A 311 -2.75 -14.96 2.27
N ARG A 312 -2.48 -13.69 2.63
CA ARG A 312 -2.57 -13.22 4.02
C ARG A 312 -4.00 -13.20 4.54
N ILE A 313 -4.96 -12.80 3.73
CA ILE A 313 -6.38 -12.79 4.12
C ILE A 313 -6.86 -14.21 4.38
N ILE A 314 -6.54 -15.14 3.49
CA ILE A 314 -6.89 -16.55 3.65
C ILE A 314 -6.25 -17.13 4.92
N ASP A 315 -4.96 -16.88 5.13
CA ASP A 315 -4.24 -17.38 6.30
C ASP A 315 -4.81 -16.81 7.62
N LEU A 316 -5.12 -15.50 7.64
CA LEU A 316 -5.68 -14.81 8.81
C LEU A 316 -7.01 -15.42 9.31
N TYR A 317 -7.79 -15.99 8.41
CA TYR A 317 -9.09 -16.62 8.69
C TYR A 317 -9.09 -18.12 8.47
N ASN A 318 -7.92 -18.77 8.39
CA ASN A 318 -7.77 -20.22 8.19
C ASN A 318 -8.56 -20.78 6.98
N GLY A 319 -8.70 -20.00 5.92
CA GLY A 319 -9.45 -20.35 4.73
C GLY A 319 -10.97 -20.40 4.91
N ASP A 320 -11.50 -19.96 6.05
CA ASP A 320 -12.94 -19.98 6.33
C ASP A 320 -13.65 -18.85 5.56
N HIS A 321 -14.20 -19.20 4.41
CA HIS A 321 -14.94 -18.31 3.53
C HIS A 321 -16.15 -17.65 4.22
N ASP A 322 -16.87 -18.40 5.06
CA ASP A 322 -18.05 -17.87 5.77
C ASP A 322 -17.67 -16.77 6.75
N THR A 323 -16.58 -16.94 7.48
CA THR A 323 -16.04 -15.89 8.36
C THR A 323 -15.60 -14.67 7.57
N ILE A 324 -14.91 -14.87 6.46
CA ILE A 324 -14.46 -13.75 5.59
C ILE A 324 -15.68 -12.96 5.07
N THR A 325 -16.69 -13.62 4.51
CA THR A 325 -17.86 -12.97 3.91
C THR A 325 -18.82 -12.34 4.91
N LYS A 326 -18.80 -12.75 6.17
CA LYS A 326 -19.50 -12.06 7.26
C LYS A 326 -18.87 -10.71 7.60
N LEU A 327 -17.56 -10.59 7.44
CA LEU A 327 -16.81 -9.38 7.78
C LEU A 327 -16.58 -8.49 6.57
N ILE A 328 -16.34 -9.06 5.39
CA ILE A 328 -15.94 -8.36 4.18
C ILE A 328 -16.97 -8.59 3.08
N SER A 329 -17.58 -7.50 2.62
CA SER A 329 -18.33 -7.48 1.36
C SER A 329 -17.50 -6.86 0.25
N GLY A 330 -17.89 -7.09 -1.01
CA GLY A 330 -17.18 -6.57 -2.18
C GLY A 330 -18.05 -5.67 -3.05
N ALA A 331 -17.40 -4.80 -3.79
CA ALA A 331 -18.01 -4.01 -4.86
C ALA A 331 -17.03 -3.91 -6.04
N THR A 332 -17.55 -3.83 -7.25
CA THR A 332 -16.74 -3.71 -8.47
C THR A 332 -17.39 -2.73 -9.43
N PHE A 333 -16.58 -1.89 -10.09
CA PHE A 333 -17.05 -0.79 -10.92
C PHE A 333 -16.28 -0.69 -12.23
N THR A 334 -17.01 -0.39 -13.30
CA THR A 334 -16.44 -0.06 -14.60
C THR A 334 -15.89 1.37 -14.61
N ASP A 335 -15.05 1.70 -15.59
CA ASP A 335 -14.53 3.06 -15.78
C ASP A 335 -15.65 4.10 -15.90
N GLN A 336 -16.76 3.77 -16.58
CA GLN A 336 -17.92 4.65 -16.69
C GLN A 336 -18.53 4.92 -15.31
N GLN A 337 -18.74 3.89 -14.50
CA GLN A 337 -19.28 4.01 -13.15
C GLN A 337 -18.38 4.83 -12.22
N ILE A 338 -17.04 4.68 -12.38
CA ILE A 338 -16.05 5.46 -11.64
C ILE A 338 -16.15 6.95 -12.03
N ARG A 339 -16.23 7.27 -13.33
CA ARG A 339 -16.42 8.65 -13.81
C ARG A 339 -17.72 9.28 -13.30
N GLU A 340 -18.81 8.51 -13.33
CA GLU A 340 -20.10 8.94 -12.78
C GLU A 340 -20.01 9.25 -11.29
N ALA A 341 -19.32 8.41 -10.50
CA ALA A 341 -19.14 8.63 -9.07
C ALA A 341 -18.33 9.92 -8.78
N MET A 342 -17.24 10.16 -9.52
CA MET A 342 -16.47 11.40 -9.39
C MET A 342 -17.32 12.63 -9.69
N LYS A 343 -18.10 12.59 -10.78
CA LYS A 343 -18.99 13.69 -11.18
C LYS A 343 -20.05 13.94 -10.12
N GLN A 344 -20.79 12.92 -9.73
CA GLN A 344 -21.89 13.01 -8.77
C GLN A 344 -21.40 13.50 -7.40
N CYS A 345 -20.28 12.99 -6.89
CA CYS A 345 -19.75 13.43 -5.61
C CYS A 345 -19.40 14.92 -5.64
N ARG A 346 -18.78 15.40 -6.72
CA ARG A 346 -18.47 16.81 -6.86
C ARG A 346 -19.71 17.70 -6.95
N GLU A 347 -20.68 17.30 -7.77
CA GLU A 347 -21.91 18.08 -7.96
C GLU A 347 -22.76 18.15 -6.68
N ALA A 348 -22.88 17.03 -5.96
CA ALA A 348 -23.71 16.95 -4.77
C ALA A 348 -23.03 17.47 -3.49
N ASN A 349 -21.72 17.28 -3.35
CA ASN A 349 -21.00 17.49 -2.10
C ASN A 349 -19.81 18.46 -2.21
N GLY A 350 -19.45 18.89 -3.42
CA GLY A 350 -18.28 19.73 -3.66
C GLY A 350 -16.93 19.01 -3.43
N TYR A 351 -16.93 17.71 -3.12
CA TYR A 351 -15.73 16.92 -2.85
C TYR A 351 -15.16 16.32 -4.14
N ILE A 352 -13.86 16.50 -4.36
CA ILE A 352 -13.17 15.98 -5.54
C ILE A 352 -12.50 14.67 -5.19
N LEU A 353 -12.91 13.59 -5.85
CA LEU A 353 -12.37 12.24 -5.70
C LEU A 353 -11.27 11.95 -6.73
N ASP A 354 -10.28 11.15 -6.33
CA ASP A 354 -9.47 10.43 -7.29
C ASP A 354 -10.24 9.18 -7.81
N PRO A 355 -9.81 8.55 -8.91
CA PRO A 355 -10.54 7.39 -9.45
C PRO A 355 -10.66 6.20 -8.48
N HIS A 356 -9.67 6.00 -7.61
CA HIS A 356 -9.67 4.91 -6.63
C HIS A 356 -10.64 5.20 -5.50
N GLY A 357 -10.58 6.39 -4.91
CA GLY A 357 -11.52 6.84 -3.89
C GLY A 357 -12.95 6.87 -4.39
N ALA A 358 -13.15 7.13 -5.70
CA ALA A 358 -14.48 7.08 -6.33
C ALA A 358 -15.11 5.68 -6.24
N CYS A 359 -14.33 4.61 -6.37
CA CYS A 359 -14.81 3.24 -6.11
C CYS A 359 -15.27 3.10 -4.65
N GLY A 360 -14.48 3.59 -3.71
CA GLY A 360 -14.82 3.54 -2.28
C GLY A 360 -16.06 4.34 -1.92
N TYR A 361 -16.15 5.56 -2.41
CA TYR A 361 -17.33 6.43 -2.22
C TYR A 361 -18.61 5.81 -2.77
N ARG A 362 -18.58 5.33 -4.01
CA ARG A 362 -19.74 4.69 -4.64
C ARG A 362 -20.15 3.42 -3.91
N ALA A 363 -19.19 2.59 -3.50
CA ALA A 363 -19.49 1.39 -2.73
C ALA A 363 -20.19 1.69 -1.40
N LEU A 364 -19.84 2.78 -0.74
CA LEU A 364 -20.54 3.24 0.46
C LEU A 364 -21.94 3.79 0.13
N CYS A 365 -22.10 4.58 -0.92
CA CYS A 365 -23.42 5.05 -1.35
C CYS A 365 -24.40 3.90 -1.62
N GLU A 366 -23.91 2.81 -2.21
CA GLU A 366 -24.73 1.64 -2.55
C GLU A 366 -24.88 0.64 -1.38
N GLY A 367 -23.91 0.61 -0.45
CA GLY A 367 -23.79 -0.47 0.54
C GLY A 367 -24.05 -0.10 1.99
N LEU A 368 -24.14 1.19 2.37
CA LEU A 368 -24.43 1.59 3.74
C LEU A 368 -25.89 1.28 4.10
N LYS A 369 -26.06 0.83 5.34
CA LYS A 369 -27.38 0.59 5.95
C LYS A 369 -27.74 1.73 6.88
N GLU A 370 -29.01 1.84 7.22
CA GLU A 370 -29.50 2.84 8.18
C GLU A 370 -28.74 2.76 9.51
N GLY A 371 -28.28 3.91 10.01
CA GLY A 371 -27.52 4.04 11.24
C GLY A 371 -26.02 3.69 11.14
N GLU A 372 -25.54 3.27 9.97
CA GLU A 372 -24.09 3.06 9.75
C GLU A 372 -23.40 4.36 9.35
N LYS A 373 -22.15 4.53 9.80
CA LYS A 373 -21.22 5.53 9.30
C LYS A 373 -20.17 4.85 8.42
N GLY A 374 -19.99 5.35 7.20
CA GLY A 374 -19.02 4.84 6.25
C GLY A 374 -17.80 5.75 6.13
N ILE A 375 -16.62 5.17 6.09
CA ILE A 375 -15.39 5.86 5.71
C ILE A 375 -14.72 5.11 4.57
N PHE A 376 -14.39 5.82 3.50
CA PHE A 376 -13.58 5.27 2.43
C PHE A 376 -12.16 5.84 2.48
N LEU A 377 -11.20 5.06 2.04
CA LEU A 377 -9.81 5.51 1.90
C LEU A 377 -9.67 6.29 0.59
N GLU A 378 -9.31 7.56 0.70
CA GLU A 378 -8.88 8.39 -0.43
C GLU A 378 -7.38 8.21 -0.58
N THR A 379 -7.01 7.30 -1.48
CA THR A 379 -5.66 6.71 -1.51
C THR A 379 -4.62 7.53 -2.27
N ALA A 380 -5.05 8.48 -3.08
CA ALA A 380 -4.18 9.39 -3.82
C ALA A 380 -4.82 10.76 -4.01
N HIS A 381 -4.00 11.79 -4.12
CA HIS A 381 -4.50 13.14 -4.44
C HIS A 381 -5.05 13.17 -5.89
N PRO A 382 -6.24 13.77 -6.12
CA PRO A 382 -6.85 13.84 -7.46
C PRO A 382 -5.96 14.41 -8.56
N ALA A 383 -5.05 15.34 -8.22
CA ALA A 383 -4.10 15.93 -9.16
C ALA A 383 -3.12 14.92 -9.80
N LYS A 384 -2.91 13.77 -9.20
CA LYS A 384 -2.10 12.69 -9.80
C LYS A 384 -2.79 12.06 -11.01
N PHE A 385 -4.09 12.22 -11.10
CA PHE A 385 -4.98 11.75 -12.16
C PHE A 385 -5.74 12.90 -12.82
N LYS A 386 -5.09 14.08 -12.89
CA LYS A 386 -5.69 15.36 -13.29
C LYS A 386 -6.58 15.24 -14.53
N ASP A 387 -6.05 14.72 -15.63
CA ASP A 387 -6.79 14.63 -16.90
C ASP A 387 -8.07 13.80 -16.76
N THR A 388 -8.01 12.66 -16.08
CA THR A 388 -9.16 11.80 -15.84
C THR A 388 -10.20 12.47 -14.95
N VAL A 389 -9.77 13.15 -13.89
CA VAL A 389 -10.66 13.83 -12.93
C VAL A 389 -11.32 15.04 -13.61
N GLU A 390 -10.57 15.85 -14.34
CA GLU A 390 -11.12 17.00 -15.07
C GLU A 390 -12.10 16.59 -16.16
N GLN A 391 -11.80 15.52 -16.91
CA GLN A 391 -12.74 14.97 -17.90
C GLN A 391 -14.04 14.46 -17.27
N ALA A 392 -13.95 13.82 -16.11
CA ALA A 392 -15.12 13.27 -15.42
C ALA A 392 -15.98 14.34 -14.76
N THR A 393 -15.35 15.35 -14.15
CA THR A 393 -16.03 16.36 -13.32
C THR A 393 -16.35 17.66 -14.06
N GLY A 394 -15.70 17.91 -15.19
CA GLY A 394 -15.80 19.17 -15.93
C GLY A 394 -15.19 20.38 -15.20
N ALA A 395 -14.33 20.15 -14.20
CA ALA A 395 -13.76 21.18 -13.38
C ALA A 395 -12.24 21.08 -13.28
N PRO A 396 -11.53 22.22 -13.23
CA PRO A 396 -10.08 22.24 -13.11
C PRO A 396 -9.63 21.64 -11.78
N VAL A 397 -8.52 20.89 -11.81
CA VAL A 397 -7.84 20.37 -10.63
C VAL A 397 -6.49 21.07 -10.53
N GLU A 398 -6.27 21.77 -9.42
CA GLU A 398 -4.99 22.41 -9.15
C GLU A 398 -3.92 21.38 -8.82
N ILE A 399 -2.73 21.58 -9.38
CA ILE A 399 -1.56 20.75 -9.05
C ILE A 399 -0.90 21.33 -7.79
N PRO A 400 -0.85 20.58 -6.68
CA PRO A 400 -0.13 21.05 -5.48
C PRO A 400 1.32 21.38 -5.79
N GLN A 401 1.87 22.41 -5.13
CA GLN A 401 3.23 22.88 -5.35
C GLN A 401 4.25 21.74 -5.27
N ARG A 402 4.12 20.87 -4.28
CA ARG A 402 5.00 19.71 -4.10
C ARG A 402 5.02 18.79 -5.33
N LEU A 403 3.88 18.57 -5.96
CA LEU A 403 3.79 17.76 -7.17
C LEU A 403 4.36 18.50 -8.39
N ALA A 404 4.11 19.80 -8.50
CA ALA A 404 4.67 20.66 -9.55
C ALA A 404 6.20 20.69 -9.51
N GLU A 405 6.81 20.59 -8.34
CA GLU A 405 8.27 20.55 -8.18
C GLU A 405 8.86 19.26 -8.77
N PHE A 406 8.26 18.11 -8.57
CA PHE A 406 8.69 16.87 -9.23
C PHE A 406 8.65 16.98 -10.76
N MET A 407 7.63 17.63 -11.30
CA MET A 407 7.44 17.80 -12.75
C MET A 407 8.50 18.69 -13.42
N LYS A 408 9.28 19.47 -12.65
CA LYS A 408 10.40 20.27 -13.16
C LYS A 408 11.68 19.45 -13.34
N GLY A 409 11.75 18.27 -12.74
CA GLY A 409 12.92 17.41 -12.82
C GLY A 409 13.11 16.82 -14.21
N GLU A 410 14.35 16.51 -14.56
CA GLU A 410 14.70 15.82 -15.80
C GLU A 410 14.59 14.32 -15.61
N LYS A 411 13.91 13.64 -16.55
CA LYS A 411 13.76 12.19 -16.54
C LYS A 411 15.11 11.51 -16.73
N GLN A 412 15.43 10.62 -15.79
CA GLN A 412 16.61 9.76 -15.80
C GLN A 412 16.15 8.31 -15.65
N SER A 413 15.99 7.60 -16.74
CA SER A 413 15.54 6.22 -16.75
C SER A 413 16.47 5.34 -17.58
N VAL A 414 16.68 4.12 -17.11
CA VAL A 414 17.40 3.08 -17.86
C VAL A 414 16.37 2.28 -18.68
N PRO A 415 16.46 2.31 -20.02
CA PRO A 415 15.60 1.47 -20.83
C PRO A 415 15.95 -0.01 -20.63
N MET A 416 14.95 -0.87 -20.52
CA MET A 416 15.11 -2.29 -20.26
C MET A 416 14.11 -3.11 -21.08
N SER A 417 14.57 -4.22 -21.66
CA SER A 417 13.66 -5.21 -22.21
C SER A 417 12.97 -5.99 -21.10
N LYS A 418 11.86 -6.67 -21.43
CA LYS A 418 11.20 -7.59 -20.49
C LYS A 418 11.92 -8.94 -20.34
N ASP A 419 13.05 -9.13 -20.99
CA ASP A 419 13.87 -10.32 -20.87
C ASP A 419 14.70 -10.29 -19.57
N PHE A 420 14.56 -11.33 -18.76
CA PHE A 420 15.27 -11.43 -17.49
C PHE A 420 16.79 -11.46 -17.65
N ALA A 421 17.33 -12.06 -18.72
CA ALA A 421 18.77 -12.11 -18.94
C ALA A 421 19.37 -10.70 -19.04
N ALA A 422 18.71 -9.78 -19.76
CA ALA A 422 19.15 -8.39 -19.87
C ALA A 422 19.10 -7.65 -18.52
N PHE A 423 18.07 -7.88 -17.72
CA PHE A 423 17.93 -7.30 -16.39
C PHE A 423 18.98 -7.86 -15.41
N LYS A 424 19.20 -9.18 -15.45
CA LYS A 424 20.25 -9.82 -14.65
C LYS A 424 21.64 -9.29 -14.99
N ASP A 425 21.99 -9.22 -16.28
CA ASP A 425 23.29 -8.68 -16.73
C ASP A 425 23.50 -7.24 -16.24
N TYR A 426 22.43 -6.43 -16.28
CA TYR A 426 22.46 -5.06 -15.76
C TYR A 426 22.76 -5.01 -14.26
N LEU A 427 22.11 -5.85 -13.45
CA LEU A 427 22.31 -5.90 -12.00
C LEU A 427 23.67 -6.49 -11.64
N MET A 428 24.12 -7.52 -12.35
CA MET A 428 25.45 -8.13 -12.15
C MET A 428 26.63 -7.18 -12.45
N ALA A 429 26.38 -6.13 -13.22
CA ALA A 429 27.38 -5.10 -13.55
C ALA A 429 27.44 -3.96 -12.50
N LYS A 430 26.64 -4.02 -11.44
CA LYS A 430 26.60 -3.04 -10.34
C LYS A 430 27.37 -3.55 -9.13
#